data_ba85cffe129cff9666fb0f6ec4dc2db5
#
_entry.id   ba85cffe129cff9666fb0f6ec4dc2db5
#
_cell.length_a   1.000
_cell.length_b   1.000
_cell.length_c   1.000
_cell.angle_alpha   90.00
_cell.angle_beta   90.00
_cell.angle_gamma   90.00
#
_symmetry.space_group_name_H-M   'P 1'
#
loop_
_entity.id
_entity.type
_entity.pdbx_description
1 polymer ?
#
loop_
_entity_poly.entity_id
_entity_poly.type
_entity_poly.pdbx_seq_one_letter_code
_entity_poly.pdbx_strand_id
1 'polypeptide(L)'
;MAIAQMNWGILKHSLKDVKMLEFYKSLSEVYTLAENHPGFIWRVPDNLVDKQLTNLGFDNLTSSTVSTWDNLESLMDYTYNSLHGEYLKRSSEWFKKVEGPQLVIWDVENDAKPTFKEAFERLNHLRINGSTNYAYGWKK
;
A
#
# COMPACT_ATOMS: atom_id res chain seq x y z
N MET A 1 5.20 -9.74 17.46
CA MET A 1 5.60 -8.60 16.64
C MET A 1 4.80 -8.62 15.35
N ALA A 2 4.43 -7.47 14.85
CA ALA A 2 3.64 -7.33 13.64
C ALA A 2 4.51 -6.90 12.46
N ILE A 3 3.90 -6.72 11.31
CA ILE A 3 4.56 -6.13 10.13
C ILE A 3 3.77 -4.91 9.66
N ALA A 4 4.46 -3.99 9.02
CA ALA A 4 3.86 -2.88 8.28
C ALA A 4 4.14 -3.07 6.80
N GLN A 5 3.26 -2.52 5.99
CA GLN A 5 3.46 -2.46 4.54
C GLN A 5 3.11 -1.07 4.02
N MET A 6 3.72 -0.72 2.90
CA MET A 6 3.29 0.40 2.07
C MET A 6 3.35 -0.06 0.63
N ASN A 7 2.25 0.15 -0.09
CA ASN A 7 2.25 0.01 -1.54
C ASN A 7 2.13 1.41 -2.15
N TRP A 8 2.64 1.56 -3.38
CA TRP A 8 2.68 2.84 -4.05
C TRP A 8 2.56 2.65 -5.55
N GLY A 9 1.80 3.53 -6.16
CA GLY A 9 1.66 3.55 -7.61
C GLY A 9 1.29 4.93 -8.12
N ILE A 10 1.42 5.13 -9.43
CA ILE A 10 1.05 6.36 -10.11
C ILE A 10 -0.15 6.06 -10.99
N LEU A 11 -1.26 6.75 -10.76
CA LEU A 11 -2.48 6.59 -11.54
C LEU A 11 -2.30 7.17 -12.95
N LYS A 12 -2.91 6.52 -13.92
CA LYS A 12 -2.91 7.02 -15.31
C LYS A 12 -3.76 8.28 -15.45
N HIS A 13 -4.80 8.39 -14.64
CA HIS A 13 -5.76 9.51 -14.67
C HIS A 13 -6.18 9.86 -13.26
N SER A 14 -6.64 11.11 -13.06
CA SER A 14 -7.20 11.53 -11.78
C SER A 14 -8.39 10.64 -11.39
N LEU A 15 -8.59 10.43 -10.09
CA LEU A 15 -9.74 9.66 -9.59
C LEU A 15 -11.10 10.26 -10.00
N LYS A 16 -11.13 11.53 -10.38
CA LYS A 16 -12.33 12.20 -10.87
C LYS A 16 -12.61 11.93 -12.35
N ASP A 17 -11.65 11.35 -13.07
CA ASP A 17 -11.81 11.01 -14.47
C ASP A 17 -12.74 9.81 -14.61
N VAL A 18 -13.65 9.84 -15.59
CA VAL A 18 -14.59 8.74 -15.85
C VAL A 18 -13.86 7.42 -16.15
N LYS A 19 -12.66 7.47 -16.71
CA LYS A 19 -11.83 6.29 -16.99
C LYS A 19 -11.38 5.58 -15.71
N MET A 20 -11.43 6.26 -14.57
CA MET A 20 -11.04 5.71 -13.27
C MET A 20 -12.24 5.34 -12.39
N LEU A 21 -13.44 5.43 -12.92
CA LEU A 21 -14.67 5.26 -12.13
C LEU A 21 -14.73 3.87 -11.44
N GLU A 22 -14.40 2.82 -12.16
CA GLU A 22 -14.42 1.46 -11.61
C GLU A 22 -13.38 1.30 -10.51
N PHE A 23 -12.18 1.83 -10.72
CA PHE A 23 -11.13 1.83 -9.70
C PHE A 23 -11.58 2.61 -8.46
N TYR A 24 -12.10 3.81 -8.65
CA TYR A 24 -12.58 4.65 -7.55
C TYR A 24 -13.65 3.93 -6.73
N LYS A 25 -14.62 3.31 -7.39
CA LYS A 25 -15.69 2.57 -6.70
C LYS A 25 -15.17 1.35 -5.94
N SER A 26 -14.07 0.76 -6.40
CA SER A 26 -13.50 -0.43 -5.76
C SER A 26 -12.77 -0.11 -4.45
N LEU A 27 -12.33 1.14 -4.24
CA LEU A 27 -11.48 1.51 -3.10
C LEU A 27 -12.14 1.21 -1.76
N SER A 28 -13.39 1.63 -1.56
CA SER A 28 -14.07 1.41 -0.27
C SER A 28 -14.30 -0.08 -0.01
N GLU A 29 -14.61 -0.84 -1.04
CA GLU A 29 -14.81 -2.28 -0.94
C GLU A 29 -13.51 -3.00 -0.56
N VAL A 30 -12.42 -2.64 -1.22
CA VAL A 30 -11.09 -3.22 -0.94
C VAL A 30 -10.64 -2.87 0.48
N TYR A 31 -10.84 -1.62 0.91
CA TYR A 31 -10.47 -1.21 2.26
C TYR A 31 -11.32 -1.91 3.33
N THR A 32 -12.61 -2.11 3.06
CA THR A 32 -13.49 -2.85 3.96
C THR A 32 -13.03 -4.31 4.08
N LEU A 33 -12.64 -4.93 2.98
CA LEU A 33 -12.09 -6.29 3.01
C LEU A 33 -10.82 -6.38 3.83
N ALA A 34 -9.93 -5.39 3.73
CA ALA A 34 -8.72 -5.35 4.56
C ALA A 34 -9.08 -5.26 6.03
N GLU A 35 -9.92 -4.30 6.39
CA GLU A 35 -10.31 -4.05 7.79
C GLU A 35 -11.03 -5.25 8.43
N ASN A 36 -11.71 -6.07 7.63
CA ASN A 36 -12.41 -7.26 8.11
C ASN A 36 -11.53 -8.52 8.10
N HIS A 37 -10.32 -8.47 7.57
CA HIS A 37 -9.42 -9.62 7.58
C HIS A 37 -8.94 -9.91 9.01
N PRO A 38 -8.92 -11.19 9.44
CA PRO A 38 -8.51 -11.54 10.82
C PRO A 38 -7.11 -11.05 11.22
N GLY A 39 -6.20 -10.90 10.26
CA GLY A 39 -4.84 -10.46 10.52
C GLY A 39 -4.61 -8.96 10.40
N PHE A 40 -5.62 -8.19 10.04
CA PHE A 40 -5.50 -6.73 9.91
C PHE A 40 -5.42 -6.07 11.30
N ILE A 41 -4.50 -5.10 11.45
CA ILE A 41 -4.37 -4.35 12.70
C ILE A 41 -4.79 -2.90 12.52
N TRP A 42 -4.21 -2.19 11.55
CA TRP A 42 -4.43 -0.75 11.41
C TRP A 42 -4.05 -0.27 10.02
N ARG A 43 -4.64 0.82 9.58
CA ARG A 43 -4.19 1.55 8.38
C ARG A 43 -4.25 3.07 8.62
N VAL A 44 -3.47 3.80 7.84
CA VAL A 44 -3.55 5.27 7.88
C VAL A 44 -4.96 5.67 7.48
N PRO A 45 -5.68 6.44 8.32
CA PRO A 45 -7.04 6.89 8.01
C PRO A 45 -7.10 7.73 6.74
N ASP A 46 -8.21 7.64 6.02
CA ASP A 46 -8.39 8.32 4.74
C ASP A 46 -8.11 9.83 4.81
N ASN A 47 -8.54 10.47 5.90
CA ASN A 47 -8.33 11.91 6.07
C ASN A 47 -6.86 12.30 6.27
N LEU A 48 -5.99 11.35 6.62
CA LEU A 48 -4.55 11.60 6.78
C LEU A 48 -3.74 11.20 5.56
N VAL A 49 -4.26 10.33 4.70
CA VAL A 49 -3.53 9.86 3.52
C VAL A 49 -3.12 11.03 2.61
N ASP A 50 -4.09 11.80 2.15
CA ASP A 50 -3.82 12.94 1.26
C ASP A 50 -2.96 14.00 1.93
N LYS A 51 -3.21 14.27 3.21
CA LYS A 51 -2.44 15.25 3.96
C LYS A 51 -0.97 14.86 4.05
N GLN A 52 -0.69 13.61 4.42
CA GLN A 52 0.70 13.14 4.54
C GLN A 52 1.38 13.10 3.18
N LEU A 53 0.72 12.62 2.14
CA LEU A 53 1.29 12.55 0.79
C LEU A 53 1.58 13.95 0.23
N THR A 54 0.64 14.89 0.40
CA THR A 54 0.81 16.27 -0.04
C THR A 54 2.01 16.92 0.67
N ASN A 55 2.15 16.69 1.98
CA ASN A 55 3.27 17.22 2.77
C ASN A 55 4.62 16.67 2.31
N LEU A 56 4.64 15.50 1.68
CA LEU A 56 5.85 14.91 1.11
C LEU A 56 6.12 15.35 -0.33
N GLY A 57 5.23 16.16 -0.92
CA GLY A 57 5.40 16.67 -2.28
C GLY A 57 4.76 15.82 -3.37
N PHE A 58 3.95 14.83 -3.01
CA PHE A 58 3.25 14.01 -4.00
C PHE A 58 1.98 14.69 -4.50
N ASP A 59 1.63 14.43 -5.74
CA ASP A 59 0.42 14.98 -6.37
C ASP A 59 -0.78 14.02 -6.26
N ASN A 60 -1.92 14.43 -6.83
CA ASN A 60 -3.17 13.67 -6.77
C ASN A 60 -3.19 12.41 -7.66
N LEU A 61 -2.14 12.15 -8.43
CA LEU A 61 -2.01 10.90 -9.19
C LEU A 61 -1.28 9.81 -8.38
N THR A 62 -0.82 10.13 -7.18
CA THR A 62 -0.18 9.17 -6.29
C THR A 62 -1.25 8.37 -5.57
N SER A 63 -1.16 7.04 -5.66
CA SER A 63 -2.02 6.11 -4.92
C SER A 63 -1.14 5.25 -4.01
N SER A 64 -1.42 5.29 -2.72
CA SER A 64 -0.57 4.60 -1.74
C SER A 64 -1.37 4.30 -0.48
N THR A 65 -1.04 3.19 0.16
CA THR A 65 -1.60 2.81 1.46
C THR A 65 -0.49 2.39 2.40
N VAL A 66 -0.66 2.69 3.68
CA VAL A 66 0.19 2.19 4.76
C VAL A 66 -0.71 1.47 5.76
N SER A 67 -0.39 0.22 6.05
CA SER A 67 -1.17 -0.59 6.99
C SER A 67 -0.27 -1.55 7.77
N THR A 68 -0.81 -2.04 8.89
CA THR A 68 -0.10 -3.01 9.74
C THR A 68 -0.94 -4.28 9.87
N TRP A 69 -0.23 -5.40 9.97
CA TRP A 69 -0.80 -6.74 9.94
C TRP A 69 -0.11 -7.62 10.97
N ASP A 70 -0.79 -8.67 11.44
CA ASP A 70 -0.23 -9.55 12.47
C ASP A 70 0.97 -10.35 11.96
N ASN A 71 0.99 -10.72 10.68
CA ASN A 71 2.11 -11.43 10.07
C ASN A 71 2.08 -11.34 8.54
N LEU A 72 3.15 -11.83 7.93
CA LEU A 72 3.31 -11.79 6.48
C LEU A 72 2.26 -12.64 5.76
N GLU A 73 1.88 -13.77 6.32
CA GLU A 73 0.90 -14.67 5.72
C GLU A 73 -0.46 -13.99 5.57
N SER A 74 -0.90 -13.26 6.60
CA SER A 74 -2.16 -12.52 6.57
C SER A 74 -2.16 -11.45 5.49
N LEU A 75 -1.08 -10.69 5.38
CA LEU A 75 -0.96 -9.68 4.33
C LEU A 75 -0.98 -10.31 2.95
N MET A 76 -0.26 -11.41 2.76
CA MET A 76 -0.20 -12.12 1.49
C MET A 76 -1.57 -12.69 1.10
N ASP A 77 -2.28 -13.26 2.07
CA ASP A 77 -3.63 -13.79 1.85
C ASP A 77 -4.58 -12.70 1.38
N TYR A 78 -4.61 -11.58 2.09
CA TYR A 78 -5.43 -10.44 1.68
C TYR A 78 -5.05 -9.94 0.27
N THR A 79 -3.77 -9.81 -0.01
CA THR A 79 -3.28 -9.22 -1.25
C THR A 79 -3.65 -10.08 -2.47
N TYR A 80 -3.54 -11.40 -2.37
CA TYR A 80 -3.66 -12.28 -3.54
C TYR A 80 -4.92 -13.15 -3.55
N ASN A 81 -5.49 -13.49 -2.40
CA ASN A 81 -6.58 -14.46 -2.31
C ASN A 81 -7.96 -13.83 -2.06
N SER A 82 -8.03 -12.50 -2.01
CA SER A 82 -9.28 -11.76 -1.83
C SER A 82 -9.65 -11.03 -3.13
N LEU A 83 -10.73 -10.25 -3.07
CA LEU A 83 -11.12 -9.36 -4.17
C LEU A 83 -9.99 -8.40 -4.55
N HIS A 84 -9.14 -8.01 -3.58
CA HIS A 84 -7.95 -7.21 -3.87
C HIS A 84 -7.07 -7.89 -4.93
N GLY A 85 -6.90 -9.21 -4.87
CA GLY A 85 -6.14 -9.96 -5.86
C GLY A 85 -6.71 -9.84 -7.27
N GLU A 86 -8.03 -9.81 -7.40
CA GLU A 86 -8.68 -9.64 -8.70
C GLU A 86 -8.38 -8.25 -9.29
N TYR A 87 -8.45 -7.21 -8.48
CA TYR A 87 -8.10 -5.85 -8.92
C TYR A 87 -6.60 -5.72 -9.21
N LEU A 88 -5.76 -6.41 -8.45
CA LEU A 88 -4.32 -6.39 -8.69
C LEU A 88 -3.96 -6.92 -10.08
N LYS A 89 -4.65 -7.96 -10.55
CA LYS A 89 -4.47 -8.50 -11.90
C LYS A 89 -4.80 -7.47 -12.98
N ARG A 90 -5.66 -6.52 -12.67
CA ARG A 90 -6.11 -5.47 -13.59
C ARG A 90 -5.37 -4.15 -13.38
N SER A 91 -4.33 -4.13 -12.55
CA SER A 91 -3.66 -2.88 -12.16
C SER A 91 -3.13 -2.08 -13.35
N SER A 92 -2.72 -2.74 -14.44
CA SER A 92 -2.23 -2.05 -15.64
C SER A 92 -3.29 -1.18 -16.34
N GLU A 93 -4.57 -1.39 -16.05
CA GLU A 93 -5.64 -0.55 -16.59
C GLU A 93 -5.63 0.84 -15.95
N TRP A 94 -5.16 0.95 -14.69
CA TRP A 94 -5.29 2.16 -13.88
C TRP A 94 -3.95 2.79 -13.50
N PHE A 95 -2.88 2.00 -13.47
CA PHE A 95 -1.56 2.45 -13.01
C PHE A 95 -0.54 2.51 -14.12
N LYS A 96 0.32 3.53 -14.07
CA LYS A 96 1.48 3.61 -14.94
C LYS A 96 2.50 2.56 -14.52
N LYS A 97 3.25 2.04 -15.50
CA LYS A 97 4.36 1.14 -15.22
C LYS A 97 5.49 1.92 -14.55
N VAL A 98 5.99 1.37 -13.44
CA VAL A 98 7.09 1.94 -12.67
C VAL A 98 8.17 0.88 -12.52
N GLU A 99 9.43 1.26 -12.69
CA GLU A 99 10.55 0.35 -12.47
C GLU A 99 10.86 0.23 -10.98
N GLY A 100 11.28 -0.97 -10.58
CA GLY A 100 11.66 -1.25 -9.21
C GLY A 100 10.48 -1.58 -8.31
N PRO A 101 10.77 -1.89 -7.03
CA PRO A 101 9.73 -2.25 -6.07
C PRO A 101 8.71 -1.14 -5.85
N GLN A 102 7.44 -1.53 -5.75
CA GLN A 102 6.32 -0.67 -5.41
C GLN A 102 5.67 -1.07 -4.09
N LEU A 103 6.21 -2.09 -3.44
CA LEU A 103 5.79 -2.58 -2.14
C LEU A 103 7.00 -2.67 -1.24
N VAL A 104 6.84 -2.22 0.00
CA VAL A 104 7.86 -2.39 1.05
C VAL A 104 7.20 -2.90 2.31
N ILE A 105 7.89 -3.81 3.00
CA ILE A 105 7.45 -4.44 4.23
C ILE A 105 8.56 -4.27 5.26
N TRP A 106 8.17 -4.09 6.52
CA TRP A 106 9.14 -4.04 7.63
C TRP A 106 8.48 -4.49 8.93
N ASP A 107 9.29 -4.93 9.87
CA ASP A 107 8.81 -5.39 11.17
C ASP A 107 8.48 -4.20 12.06
N VAL A 108 7.37 -4.30 12.81
CA VAL A 108 6.91 -3.25 13.73
C VAL A 108 6.36 -3.87 15.01
N GLU A 109 6.22 -3.06 16.04
CA GLU A 109 5.48 -3.44 17.23
C GLU A 109 3.97 -3.50 16.91
N ASN A 110 3.20 -4.24 17.72
CA ASN A 110 1.77 -4.45 17.45
C ASN A 110 0.93 -3.17 17.48
N ASP A 111 1.37 -2.16 18.21
CA ASP A 111 0.68 -0.88 18.34
C ASP A 111 1.26 0.22 17.44
N ALA A 112 2.20 -0.11 16.56
CA ALA A 112 2.83 0.87 15.69
C ALA A 112 1.82 1.48 14.72
N LYS A 113 2.00 2.79 14.46
CA LYS A 113 1.20 3.56 13.49
C LYS A 113 2.15 4.31 12.57
N PRO A 114 2.78 3.59 11.62
CA PRO A 114 3.78 4.20 10.74
C PRO A 114 3.19 5.28 9.85
N THR A 115 4.04 6.23 9.46
CA THR A 115 3.68 7.32 8.56
C THR A 115 4.13 7.03 7.14
N PHE A 116 3.57 7.76 6.17
CA PHE A 116 4.05 7.69 4.79
C PHE A 116 5.50 8.14 4.66
N LYS A 117 5.94 9.11 5.47
CA LYS A 117 7.35 9.54 5.46
C LYS A 117 8.28 8.38 5.76
N GLU A 118 8.02 7.67 6.85
CA GLU A 118 8.81 6.48 7.22
C GLU A 118 8.73 5.42 6.12
N ALA A 119 7.53 5.17 5.59
CA ALA A 119 7.33 4.16 4.58
C ALA A 119 8.13 4.43 3.30
N PHE A 120 8.14 5.67 2.83
CA PHE A 120 8.92 6.03 1.63
C PHE A 120 10.43 5.98 1.89
N GLU A 121 10.89 6.30 3.09
CA GLU A 121 12.29 6.12 3.46
C GLU A 121 12.68 4.64 3.37
N ARG A 122 11.81 3.74 3.85
CA ARG A 122 12.06 2.30 3.78
C ARG A 122 11.97 1.76 2.35
N LEU A 123 11.04 2.25 1.55
CA LEU A 123 10.96 1.88 0.13
C LEU A 123 12.22 2.28 -0.62
N ASN A 124 12.71 3.50 -0.38
CA ASN A 124 13.92 3.98 -1.02
C ASN A 124 15.14 3.12 -0.62
N HIS A 125 15.22 2.74 0.64
CA HIS A 125 16.27 1.84 1.13
C HIS A 125 16.19 0.47 0.42
N LEU A 126 14.99 -0.09 0.27
CA LEU A 126 14.78 -1.34 -0.44
C LEU A 126 15.25 -1.25 -1.90
N ARG A 127 14.93 -0.15 -2.57
CA ARG A 127 15.30 0.08 -3.98
C ARG A 127 16.80 0.17 -4.17
N ILE A 128 17.51 0.77 -3.21
CA ILE A 128 18.96 0.96 -3.31
C ILE A 128 19.72 -0.30 -2.89
N ASN A 129 19.28 -0.97 -1.83
CA ASN A 129 20.04 -2.02 -1.16
C ASN A 129 19.51 -3.45 -1.36
N GLY A 130 18.30 -3.60 -1.92
CA GLY A 130 17.60 -4.87 -1.88
C GLY A 130 17.04 -5.17 -0.48
N SER A 131 16.50 -6.36 -0.29
CA SER A 131 15.87 -6.75 0.98
C SER A 131 16.89 -6.80 2.12
N THR A 132 16.55 -6.15 3.22
CA THR A 132 17.33 -6.14 4.46
C THR A 132 16.36 -6.25 5.64
N ASN A 133 16.89 -6.33 6.87
CA ASN A 133 16.02 -6.31 8.06
C ASN A 133 15.28 -4.97 8.24
N TYR A 134 15.78 -3.92 7.64
CA TYR A 134 15.15 -2.60 7.71
C TYR A 134 13.96 -2.46 6.76
N ALA A 135 14.05 -3.08 5.57
CA ALA A 135 13.02 -2.99 4.54
C ALA A 135 13.15 -4.18 3.58
N TYR A 136 12.04 -4.85 3.30
CA TYR A 136 12.05 -6.03 2.43
C TYR A 136 10.77 -6.12 1.60
N GLY A 137 10.80 -6.97 0.57
CA GLY A 137 9.64 -7.34 -0.23
C GLY A 137 9.06 -8.66 0.27
N TRP A 138 8.35 -9.39 -0.60
CA TRP A 138 7.76 -10.68 -0.23
C TRP A 138 8.81 -11.72 0.21
N LYS A 139 10.01 -11.60 -0.32
CA LYS A 139 11.14 -12.44 0.10
C LYS A 139 12.06 -11.59 0.98
N LYS A 140 12.21 -12.01 2.18
CA LYS A 140 13.05 -11.30 3.15
C LYS A 140 14.57 -11.57 2.97
#